data_f3604afb031f10d193442b97cfd6fe38
#
_entry.id   f3604afb031f10d193442b97cfd6fe38
#
_cell.length_a   1.000
_cell.length_b   1.000
_cell.length_c   1.000
_cell.angle_alpha   90.00
_cell.angle_beta   90.00
_cell.angle_gamma   90.00
#
_symmetry.space_group_name_H-M   'P 1'
#
loop_
_entity.id
_entity.type
_entity.pdbx_description
1 polymer ?
#
loop_
_entity_poly.entity_id
_entity_poly.type
_entity_poly.pdbx_seq_one_letter_code
_entity_poly.pdbx_strand_id
1 'polypeptide(L)'
;MPYVEVAKAAAIPAFAAYMGLIWITHIEACKLGLKGLPKNELPRFWVEMKKGMHFLLPLLMLLYELIFLQHSAELSVLRAILVLGVIMLLQPVAVARVRGTPLLPALWTGFKTLVDSLAAGANNMAGVALATASAGIIVGCVSMGLGQQITSFVEVLSMGNIFLLILITALASLLLGMGLPTTANYIIMASLTAPVLVDLATGMSVHGVDIAITLMGAHLFCLYFGVMADATPPVGLAAYAGAAIARVEPIRVGWQAFIYDIRTLIIPVAFLFNADLLLNGIDSWIAGFFLFAMTSLGMMSLTSALEGWFIREVNLVERVILLCASAVMMFPFLVTGAFLPYEMRWWGYTVGLALLALVYLWQRMRYHETLF
;
A
#
# COMPACT_ATOMS: atom_id res chain seq x y z
N MET A 1 15.05 -13.31 0.85
CA MET A 1 13.69 -13.80 0.46
C MET A 1 13.52 -13.55 -1.02
N PRO A 2 12.93 -14.49 -1.79
CA PRO A 2 12.61 -14.29 -3.20
C PRO A 2 11.59 -13.16 -3.39
N TYR A 3 11.75 -12.36 -4.45
CA TYR A 3 10.86 -11.22 -4.74
C TYR A 3 9.37 -11.63 -4.82
N VAL A 4 9.10 -12.79 -5.41
CA VAL A 4 7.72 -13.32 -5.58
C VAL A 4 7.04 -13.58 -4.23
N GLU A 5 7.77 -14.06 -3.22
CA GLU A 5 7.23 -14.26 -1.88
C GLU A 5 6.89 -12.93 -1.20
N VAL A 6 7.75 -11.92 -1.34
CA VAL A 6 7.48 -10.57 -0.83
C VAL A 6 6.26 -9.96 -1.53
N ALA A 7 6.16 -10.11 -2.85
CA ALA A 7 5.03 -9.61 -3.62
C ALA A 7 3.71 -10.30 -3.25
N LYS A 8 3.74 -11.62 -3.01
CA LYS A 8 2.57 -12.37 -2.52
C LYS A 8 2.15 -11.90 -1.13
N ALA A 9 3.10 -11.75 -0.21
CA ALA A 9 2.83 -11.28 1.15
C ALA A 9 2.23 -9.87 1.16
N ALA A 10 2.70 -8.98 0.27
CA ALA A 10 2.20 -7.62 0.16
C ALA A 10 0.82 -7.51 -0.53
N ALA A 11 0.32 -8.57 -1.18
CA ALA A 11 -0.87 -8.49 -2.02
C ALA A 11 -2.13 -8.08 -1.23
N ILE A 12 -2.47 -8.80 -0.16
CA ILE A 12 -3.66 -8.48 0.66
C ILE A 12 -3.56 -7.08 1.27
N PRO A 13 -2.45 -6.70 1.94
CA PRO A 13 -2.27 -5.36 2.47
C PRO A 13 -2.42 -4.26 1.42
N ALA A 14 -1.80 -4.41 0.25
CA ALA A 14 -1.87 -3.43 -0.83
C ALA A 14 -3.29 -3.25 -1.37
N PHE A 15 -3.97 -4.35 -1.68
CA PHE A 15 -5.36 -4.27 -2.17
C PHE A 15 -6.32 -3.72 -1.12
N ALA A 16 -6.14 -4.05 0.17
CA ALA A 16 -6.95 -3.50 1.24
C ALA A 16 -6.74 -1.98 1.39
N ALA A 17 -5.51 -1.49 1.23
CA ALA A 17 -5.22 -0.06 1.21
C ALA A 17 -5.96 0.66 0.06
N TYR A 18 -5.91 0.09 -1.15
CA TYR A 18 -6.65 0.64 -2.30
C TYR A 18 -8.17 0.60 -2.10
N MET A 19 -8.72 -0.47 -1.49
CA MET A 19 -10.14 -0.52 -1.15
C MET A 19 -10.52 0.58 -0.15
N GLY A 20 -9.69 0.83 0.85
CA GLY A 20 -9.84 1.96 1.77
C GLY A 20 -9.87 3.31 1.05
N LEU A 21 -8.93 3.53 0.13
CA LEU A 21 -8.85 4.77 -0.65
C LEU A 21 -10.06 4.97 -1.58
N ILE A 22 -10.50 3.93 -2.26
CA ILE A 22 -11.73 3.96 -3.08
C ILE A 22 -12.93 4.31 -2.21
N TRP A 23 -13.01 3.73 -1.01
CA TRP A 23 -14.10 3.99 -0.09
C TRP A 23 -14.09 5.43 0.44
N ILE A 24 -12.91 5.99 0.78
CA ILE A 24 -12.78 7.41 1.15
C ILE A 24 -13.29 8.32 0.05
N THR A 25 -12.84 8.09 -1.18
CA THR A 25 -13.26 8.88 -2.34
C THR A 25 -14.77 8.81 -2.57
N HIS A 26 -15.36 7.62 -2.37
CA HIS A 26 -16.81 7.44 -2.44
C HIS A 26 -17.54 8.24 -1.36
N ILE A 27 -17.10 8.15 -0.10
CA ILE A 27 -17.69 8.89 1.02
C ILE A 27 -17.62 10.41 0.77
N GLU A 28 -16.46 10.92 0.36
CA GLU A 28 -16.30 12.34 0.07
C GLU A 28 -17.20 12.80 -1.09
N ALA A 29 -17.32 12.00 -2.14
CA ALA A 29 -18.24 12.28 -3.23
C ALA A 29 -19.70 12.32 -2.74
N CYS A 30 -20.09 11.41 -1.84
CA CYS A 30 -21.43 11.40 -1.25
C CYS A 30 -21.68 12.62 -0.37
N LYS A 31 -20.73 13.00 0.50
CA LYS A 31 -20.82 14.19 1.36
C LYS A 31 -20.97 15.48 0.56
N LEU A 32 -20.25 15.61 -0.55
CA LEU A 32 -20.28 16.76 -1.44
C LEU A 32 -21.47 16.73 -2.41
N GLY A 33 -22.27 15.67 -2.42
CA GLY A 33 -23.40 15.51 -3.35
C GLY A 33 -22.95 15.44 -4.81
N LEU A 34 -21.72 14.99 -5.08
CA LEU A 34 -21.17 14.87 -6.43
C LEU A 34 -21.94 13.81 -7.21
N LYS A 35 -22.38 14.18 -8.41
CA LYS A 35 -23.03 13.25 -9.35
C LYS A 35 -22.01 12.78 -10.38
N GLY A 36 -22.11 11.52 -10.80
CA GLY A 36 -21.31 11.00 -11.89
C GLY A 36 -21.58 11.75 -13.20
N LEU A 37 -20.63 11.66 -14.12
CA LEU A 37 -20.78 12.22 -15.47
C LEU A 37 -21.98 11.59 -16.19
N PRO A 38 -22.72 12.36 -17.02
CA PRO A 38 -23.77 11.84 -17.86
C PRO A 38 -23.25 10.72 -18.78
N LYS A 39 -24.08 9.73 -19.07
CA LYS A 39 -23.68 8.55 -19.87
C LYS A 39 -23.16 8.90 -21.27
N ASN A 40 -23.59 10.01 -21.84
CA ASN A 40 -23.15 10.53 -23.14
C ASN A 40 -21.73 11.13 -23.12
N GLU A 41 -21.26 11.56 -21.96
CA GLU A 41 -19.90 12.11 -21.75
C GLU A 41 -18.90 11.04 -21.31
N LEU A 42 -19.37 9.85 -20.94
CA LEU A 42 -18.49 8.76 -20.53
C LEU A 42 -17.77 8.17 -21.75
N PRO A 43 -16.42 8.08 -21.72
CA PRO A 43 -15.67 7.40 -22.77
C PRO A 43 -16.07 5.91 -22.80
N ARG A 44 -16.19 5.37 -24.01
CA ARG A 44 -16.52 3.95 -24.18
C ARG A 44 -15.30 3.11 -23.81
N PHE A 45 -15.40 2.36 -22.70
CA PHE A 45 -14.30 1.56 -22.13
C PHE A 45 -13.55 0.73 -23.19
N TRP A 46 -14.27 -0.04 -24.02
CA TRP A 46 -13.64 -0.90 -25.01
C TRP A 46 -12.93 -0.13 -26.15
N VAL A 47 -13.39 1.08 -26.44
CA VAL A 47 -12.74 1.92 -27.45
C VAL A 47 -11.41 2.46 -26.92
N GLU A 48 -11.39 2.95 -25.69
CA GLU A 48 -10.17 3.45 -25.08
C GLU A 48 -9.20 2.32 -24.74
N MET A 49 -9.71 1.18 -24.24
CA MET A 49 -8.89 -0.01 -23.98
C MET A 49 -8.15 -0.48 -25.24
N LYS A 50 -8.85 -0.58 -26.38
CA LYS A 50 -8.22 -1.00 -27.63
C LYS A 50 -7.11 -0.06 -28.10
N LYS A 51 -7.21 1.24 -27.81
CA LYS A 51 -6.16 2.22 -28.17
C LYS A 51 -4.88 2.01 -27.36
N GLY A 52 -4.99 1.57 -26.09
CA GLY A 52 -3.88 1.42 -25.16
C GLY A 52 -3.45 -0.01 -24.87
N MET A 53 -4.14 -1.02 -25.40
CA MET A 53 -3.93 -2.44 -25.01
C MET A 53 -2.50 -2.94 -25.25
N HIS A 54 -1.81 -2.43 -26.27
CA HIS A 54 -0.44 -2.78 -26.57
C HIS A 54 0.55 -2.36 -25.47
N PHE A 55 0.24 -1.34 -24.68
CA PHE A 55 1.04 -0.93 -23.51
C PHE A 55 0.90 -1.88 -22.32
N LEU A 56 -0.10 -2.77 -22.31
CA LEU A 56 -0.20 -3.81 -21.30
C LEU A 56 0.79 -4.96 -21.56
N LEU A 57 1.29 -5.11 -22.81
CA LEU A 57 2.18 -6.22 -23.17
C LEU A 57 3.48 -6.25 -22.33
N PRO A 58 4.22 -5.14 -22.12
CA PRO A 58 5.38 -5.14 -21.23
C PRO A 58 5.03 -5.52 -19.79
N LEU A 59 3.88 -5.06 -19.28
CA LEU A 59 3.42 -5.39 -17.95
C LEU A 59 3.07 -6.88 -17.82
N LEU A 60 2.35 -7.44 -18.79
CA LEU A 60 2.04 -8.86 -18.84
C LEU A 60 3.31 -9.72 -18.95
N MET A 61 4.29 -9.27 -19.75
CA MET A 61 5.59 -9.91 -19.85
C MET A 61 6.31 -9.94 -18.51
N LEU A 62 6.35 -8.79 -17.81
CA LEU A 62 6.93 -8.67 -16.48
C LEU A 62 6.28 -9.64 -15.49
N LEU A 63 4.96 -9.66 -15.43
CA LEU A 63 4.21 -10.55 -14.53
C LEU A 63 4.42 -12.03 -14.88
N TYR A 64 4.46 -12.36 -16.16
CA TYR A 64 4.71 -13.73 -16.62
C TYR A 64 6.11 -14.20 -16.21
N GLU A 65 7.14 -13.40 -16.44
CA GLU A 65 8.52 -13.68 -16.06
C GLU A 65 8.68 -13.87 -14.54
N LEU A 66 8.06 -12.98 -13.75
CA LEU A 66 8.15 -13.03 -12.29
C LEU A 66 7.36 -14.18 -11.67
N ILE A 67 6.13 -14.40 -12.13
CA ILE A 67 5.19 -15.32 -11.45
C ILE A 67 5.36 -16.76 -11.97
N PHE A 68 5.43 -16.93 -13.29
CA PHE A 68 5.43 -18.26 -13.90
C PHE A 68 6.84 -18.80 -14.13
N LEU A 69 7.75 -17.98 -14.65
CA LEU A 69 9.12 -18.40 -14.90
C LEU A 69 10.03 -18.22 -13.69
N GLN A 70 9.59 -17.48 -12.68
CA GLN A 70 10.32 -17.22 -11.43
C GLN A 70 11.75 -16.68 -11.66
N HIS A 71 11.94 -15.90 -12.72
CA HIS A 71 13.20 -15.23 -12.98
C HIS A 71 13.44 -14.08 -11.97
N SER A 72 14.69 -13.62 -11.88
CA SER A 72 15.01 -12.47 -11.04
C SER A 72 14.25 -11.21 -11.48
N ALA A 73 13.98 -10.31 -10.54
CA ALA A 73 13.26 -9.07 -10.84
C ALA A 73 13.99 -8.25 -11.90
N GLU A 74 15.33 -8.19 -11.83
CA GLU A 74 16.17 -7.43 -12.76
C GLU A 74 16.06 -7.96 -14.19
N LEU A 75 16.11 -9.29 -14.37
CA LEU A 75 15.98 -9.91 -15.69
C LEU A 75 14.57 -9.71 -16.26
N SER A 76 13.55 -9.87 -15.43
CA SER A 76 12.15 -9.69 -15.83
C SER A 76 11.87 -8.24 -16.26
N VAL A 77 12.38 -7.26 -15.50
CA VAL A 77 12.27 -5.83 -15.85
C VAL A 77 13.03 -5.53 -17.12
N LEU A 78 14.26 -6.06 -17.29
CA LEU A 78 15.04 -5.82 -18.52
C LEU A 78 14.27 -6.31 -19.75
N ARG A 79 13.69 -7.51 -19.72
CA ARG A 79 12.90 -8.05 -20.83
C ARG A 79 11.64 -7.22 -21.10
N ALA A 80 10.95 -6.77 -20.05
CA ALA A 80 9.79 -5.88 -20.19
C ALA A 80 10.17 -4.53 -20.83
N ILE A 81 11.32 -3.95 -20.45
CA ILE A 81 11.85 -2.72 -21.05
C ILE A 81 12.19 -2.92 -22.51
N LEU A 82 12.77 -4.05 -22.91
CA LEU A 82 13.04 -4.36 -24.32
C LEU A 82 11.75 -4.43 -25.13
N VAL A 83 10.71 -5.08 -24.63
CA VAL A 83 9.39 -5.11 -25.27
C VAL A 83 8.79 -3.71 -25.38
N LEU A 84 8.87 -2.91 -24.32
CA LEU A 84 8.42 -1.51 -24.36
C LEU A 84 9.20 -0.69 -25.39
N GLY A 85 10.52 -0.87 -25.47
CA GLY A 85 11.37 -0.20 -26.46
C GLY A 85 10.96 -0.53 -27.91
N VAL A 86 10.64 -1.80 -28.18
CA VAL A 86 10.10 -2.21 -29.50
C VAL A 86 8.76 -1.53 -29.77
N ILE A 87 7.87 -1.47 -28.80
CA ILE A 87 6.57 -0.76 -28.95
C ILE A 87 6.81 0.73 -29.25
N MET A 88 7.70 1.38 -28.52
CA MET A 88 8.02 2.81 -28.75
C MET A 88 8.57 3.10 -30.14
N LEU A 89 9.32 2.17 -30.70
CA LEU A 89 9.83 2.28 -32.08
C LEU A 89 8.75 2.03 -33.14
N LEU A 90 7.91 1.01 -32.93
CA LEU A 90 6.95 0.56 -33.93
C LEU A 90 5.64 1.36 -33.92
N GLN A 91 5.21 1.87 -32.79
CA GLN A 91 3.94 2.60 -32.67
C GLN A 91 3.85 3.83 -33.58
N PRO A 92 4.86 4.74 -33.62
CA PRO A 92 4.80 5.89 -34.55
C PRO A 92 4.76 5.45 -36.01
N VAL A 93 5.47 4.37 -36.37
CA VAL A 93 5.49 3.79 -37.73
C VAL A 93 4.12 3.21 -38.07
N ALA A 94 3.48 2.48 -37.16
CA ALA A 94 2.13 1.98 -37.40
C ALA A 94 1.10 3.09 -37.58
N VAL A 95 1.19 4.16 -36.78
CA VAL A 95 0.33 5.33 -36.90
C VAL A 95 0.59 6.08 -38.25
N ALA A 96 1.85 6.24 -38.60
CA ALA A 96 2.23 6.87 -39.87
C ALA A 96 1.69 6.08 -41.08
N ARG A 97 1.76 4.74 -41.03
CA ARG A 97 1.22 3.89 -42.10
C ARG A 97 -0.29 4.04 -42.24
N VAL A 98 -1.02 4.11 -41.13
CA VAL A 98 -2.48 4.32 -41.17
C VAL A 98 -2.85 5.71 -41.68
N ARG A 99 -2.06 6.72 -41.34
CA ARG A 99 -2.29 8.13 -41.78
C ARG A 99 -1.72 8.46 -43.16
N GLY A 100 -1.00 7.53 -43.80
CA GLY A 100 -0.36 7.77 -45.09
C GLY A 100 0.82 8.76 -45.03
N THR A 101 1.43 8.95 -43.85
CA THR A 101 2.58 9.84 -43.66
C THR A 101 3.91 9.09 -43.85
N PRO A 102 5.03 9.80 -44.14
CA PRO A 102 6.33 9.18 -44.35
C PRO A 102 6.78 8.32 -43.15
N LEU A 103 7.24 7.09 -43.41
CA LEU A 103 7.62 6.12 -42.36
C LEU A 103 8.96 6.46 -41.73
N LEU A 104 9.92 6.98 -42.46
CA LEU A 104 11.26 7.28 -41.98
C LEU A 104 11.28 8.36 -40.86
N PRO A 105 10.57 9.51 -41.02
CA PRO A 105 10.42 10.46 -39.93
C PRO A 105 9.70 9.88 -38.70
N ALA A 106 8.72 8.99 -38.90
CA ALA A 106 8.02 8.35 -37.81
C ALA A 106 8.95 7.40 -36.98
N LEU A 107 9.78 6.62 -37.68
CA LEU A 107 10.80 5.79 -37.05
C LEU A 107 11.81 6.63 -36.27
N TRP A 108 12.27 7.75 -36.86
CA TRP A 108 13.18 8.67 -36.16
C TRP A 108 12.54 9.26 -34.89
N THR A 109 11.26 9.59 -34.94
CA THR A 109 10.50 10.08 -33.77
C THR A 109 10.46 9.01 -32.70
N GLY A 110 10.17 7.76 -33.06
CA GLY A 110 10.19 6.62 -32.10
C GLY A 110 11.57 6.42 -31.47
N PHE A 111 12.63 6.46 -32.27
CA PHE A 111 13.99 6.33 -31.79
C PHE A 111 14.38 7.49 -30.83
N LYS A 112 14.06 8.73 -31.20
CA LYS A 112 14.31 9.88 -30.35
C LYS A 112 13.56 9.75 -29.02
N THR A 113 12.29 9.37 -29.04
CA THR A 113 11.49 9.16 -27.82
C THR A 113 12.12 8.07 -26.93
N LEU A 114 12.63 6.99 -27.52
CA LEU A 114 13.31 5.92 -26.78
C LEU A 114 14.58 6.46 -26.11
N VAL A 115 15.42 7.20 -26.84
CA VAL A 115 16.66 7.78 -26.29
C VAL A 115 16.34 8.78 -25.18
N ASP A 116 15.39 9.68 -25.41
CA ASP A 116 14.98 10.67 -24.42
C ASP A 116 14.42 9.99 -23.14
N SER A 117 13.66 8.90 -23.30
CA SER A 117 13.14 8.11 -22.17
C SER A 117 14.25 7.41 -21.39
N LEU A 118 15.24 6.83 -22.07
CA LEU A 118 16.41 6.21 -21.43
C LEU A 118 17.25 7.26 -20.70
N ALA A 119 17.45 8.43 -21.28
CA ALA A 119 18.17 9.54 -20.65
C ALA A 119 17.44 10.04 -19.39
N ALA A 120 16.11 10.20 -19.46
CA ALA A 120 15.28 10.56 -18.30
C ALA A 120 15.35 9.49 -17.21
N GLY A 121 15.28 8.21 -17.58
CA GLY A 121 15.45 7.09 -16.65
C GLY A 121 16.81 7.10 -15.97
N ALA A 122 17.90 7.31 -16.73
CA ALA A 122 19.25 7.41 -16.18
C ALA A 122 19.41 8.58 -15.18
N ASN A 123 18.84 9.74 -15.49
CA ASN A 123 18.83 10.88 -14.57
C ASN A 123 18.06 10.57 -13.27
N ASN A 124 16.92 9.90 -13.35
CA ASN A 124 16.17 9.49 -12.16
C ASN A 124 16.94 8.45 -11.33
N MET A 125 17.71 7.57 -11.98
CA MET A 125 18.56 6.56 -11.30
C MET A 125 19.73 7.15 -10.53
N ALA A 126 20.22 8.34 -10.87
CA ALA A 126 21.33 8.97 -10.17
C ALA A 126 21.03 9.18 -8.67
N GLY A 127 19.84 9.65 -8.33
CA GLY A 127 19.39 9.80 -6.94
C GLY A 127 19.29 8.46 -6.19
N VAL A 128 18.73 7.45 -6.86
CA VAL A 128 18.60 6.10 -6.29
C VAL A 128 19.97 5.46 -6.08
N ALA A 129 20.89 5.60 -7.05
CA ALA A 129 22.26 5.08 -6.94
C ALA A 129 23.03 5.71 -5.76
N LEU A 130 22.94 7.05 -5.59
CA LEU A 130 23.55 7.74 -4.47
C LEU A 130 22.96 7.28 -3.13
N ALA A 131 21.65 7.15 -3.05
CA ALA A 131 20.95 6.66 -1.87
C ALA A 131 21.34 5.21 -1.53
N THR A 132 21.43 4.33 -2.52
CA THR A 132 21.86 2.93 -2.34
C THR A 132 23.31 2.84 -1.89
N ALA A 133 24.22 3.68 -2.45
CA ALA A 133 25.61 3.76 -2.01
C ALA A 133 25.71 4.21 -0.54
N SER A 134 24.95 5.23 -0.14
CA SER A 134 24.89 5.70 1.25
C SER A 134 24.34 4.62 2.19
N ALA A 135 23.30 3.92 1.77
CA ALA A 135 22.74 2.78 2.50
C ALA A 135 23.75 1.64 2.64
N GLY A 136 24.58 1.37 1.62
CA GLY A 136 25.67 0.39 1.69
C GLY A 136 26.70 0.75 2.78
N ILE A 137 27.02 2.03 2.96
CA ILE A 137 27.88 2.50 4.05
C ILE A 137 27.22 2.21 5.41
N ILE A 138 25.93 2.51 5.56
CA ILE A 138 25.18 2.25 6.79
C ILE A 138 25.15 0.76 7.11
N VAL A 139 24.84 -0.10 6.14
CA VAL A 139 24.87 -1.56 6.31
C VAL A 139 26.28 -2.04 6.72
N GLY A 140 27.34 -1.48 6.11
CA GLY A 140 28.72 -1.75 6.51
C GLY A 140 28.98 -1.39 7.97
N CYS A 141 28.56 -0.21 8.41
CA CYS A 141 28.71 0.23 9.80
C CYS A 141 27.93 -0.67 10.77
N VAL A 142 26.69 -1.04 10.40
CA VAL A 142 25.84 -1.93 11.20
C VAL A 142 26.50 -3.31 11.36
N SER A 143 27.03 -3.88 10.28
CA SER A 143 27.71 -5.18 10.29
C SER A 143 29.04 -5.16 11.09
N MET A 144 29.67 -4.00 11.25
CA MET A 144 30.86 -3.79 12.08
C MET A 144 30.56 -3.67 13.58
N GLY A 145 29.32 -3.88 14.02
CA GLY A 145 28.91 -3.89 15.42
C GLY A 145 28.08 -2.68 15.87
N LEU A 146 27.94 -1.64 15.04
CA LEU A 146 27.07 -0.52 15.36
C LEU A 146 25.60 -0.95 15.51
N GLY A 147 25.22 -2.02 14.82
CA GLY A 147 23.88 -2.57 14.88
C GLY A 147 23.44 -2.95 16.29
N GLN A 148 24.31 -3.61 17.05
CA GLN A 148 24.04 -3.98 18.44
C GLN A 148 23.85 -2.76 19.35
N GLN A 149 24.65 -1.69 19.14
CA GLN A 149 24.51 -0.45 19.90
C GLN A 149 23.19 0.25 19.61
N ILE A 150 22.79 0.28 18.34
CA ILE A 150 21.51 0.86 17.91
C ILE A 150 20.36 0.04 18.46
N THR A 151 20.43 -1.29 18.39
CA THR A 151 19.43 -2.20 18.98
C THR A 151 19.24 -1.91 20.47
N SER A 152 20.36 -1.87 21.25
CA SER A 152 20.32 -1.56 22.67
C SER A 152 19.76 -0.16 22.95
N PHE A 153 20.11 0.84 22.13
CA PHE A 153 19.59 2.19 22.28
C PHE A 153 18.08 2.26 22.02
N VAL A 154 17.61 1.61 20.97
CA VAL A 154 16.18 1.55 20.61
C VAL A 154 15.39 0.76 21.66
N GLU A 155 15.97 -0.31 22.18
CA GLU A 155 15.39 -1.11 23.27
C GLU A 155 15.25 -0.25 24.55
N VAL A 156 16.29 0.47 24.94
CA VAL A 156 16.23 1.41 26.08
C VAL A 156 15.17 2.51 25.82
N LEU A 157 15.14 3.07 24.62
CA LEU A 157 14.19 4.12 24.26
C LEU A 157 12.75 3.62 24.23
N SER A 158 12.53 2.38 23.81
CA SER A 158 11.23 1.71 23.84
C SER A 158 10.84 1.17 25.21
N MET A 159 11.75 1.22 26.19
CA MET A 159 11.56 0.65 27.53
C MET A 159 11.13 -0.83 27.49
N GLY A 160 11.53 -1.58 26.48
CA GLY A 160 11.07 -2.95 26.24
C GLY A 160 9.60 -3.08 25.83
N ASN A 161 8.93 -1.96 25.52
CA ASN A 161 7.52 -1.97 25.11
C ASN A 161 7.42 -2.00 23.58
N ILE A 162 6.84 -3.09 23.05
CA ILE A 162 6.69 -3.31 21.60
C ILE A 162 5.85 -2.22 20.93
N PHE A 163 4.81 -1.71 21.59
CA PHE A 163 3.95 -0.67 21.01
C PHE A 163 4.71 0.65 20.87
N LEU A 164 5.55 0.96 21.87
CA LEU A 164 6.40 2.15 21.83
C LEU A 164 7.49 2.00 20.74
N LEU A 165 8.06 0.80 20.60
CA LEU A 165 9.00 0.50 19.53
C LEU A 165 8.37 0.68 18.14
N ILE A 166 7.18 0.11 17.92
CA ILE A 166 6.42 0.26 16.66
C ILE A 166 6.18 1.74 16.37
N LEU A 167 5.77 2.51 17.36
CA LEU A 167 5.55 3.96 17.22
C LEU A 167 6.84 4.71 16.87
N ILE A 168 7.94 4.43 17.55
CA ILE A 168 9.25 5.06 17.29
C ILE A 168 9.71 4.71 15.87
N THR A 169 9.62 3.44 15.48
CA THR A 169 9.98 2.98 14.13
C THR A 169 9.13 3.65 13.06
N ALA A 170 7.82 3.74 13.28
CA ALA A 170 6.89 4.40 12.38
C ALA A 170 7.24 5.88 12.19
N LEU A 171 7.41 6.61 13.28
CA LEU A 171 7.76 8.03 13.26
C LEU A 171 9.15 8.27 12.61
N ALA A 172 10.13 7.44 12.95
CA ALA A 172 11.47 7.53 12.34
C ALA A 172 11.40 7.26 10.82
N SER A 173 10.66 6.25 10.38
CA SER A 173 10.47 5.97 8.94
C SER A 173 9.77 7.11 8.21
N LEU A 174 8.77 7.73 8.81
CA LEU A 174 8.10 8.90 8.23
C LEU A 174 9.05 10.10 8.13
N LEU A 175 9.76 10.41 9.20
CA LEU A 175 10.68 11.56 9.24
C LEU A 175 11.84 11.40 8.23
N LEU A 176 12.45 10.23 8.18
CA LEU A 176 13.51 9.93 7.22
C LEU A 176 12.99 9.93 5.78
N GLY A 177 11.80 9.39 5.56
CA GLY A 177 11.19 9.31 4.24
C GLY A 177 10.82 10.66 3.65
N MET A 178 10.60 11.69 4.46
CA MET A 178 10.36 13.04 3.95
C MET A 178 11.56 13.66 3.21
N GLY A 179 12.76 13.11 3.40
CA GLY A 179 13.97 13.64 2.76
C GLY A 179 14.70 12.64 1.87
N LEU A 180 14.30 11.39 1.86
CA LEU A 180 14.98 10.30 1.16
C LEU A 180 14.04 9.60 0.17
N PRO A 181 14.56 9.09 -0.97
CA PRO A 181 13.80 8.18 -1.81
C PRO A 181 13.31 6.96 -1.02
N THR A 182 12.13 6.45 -1.34
CA THR A 182 11.45 5.34 -0.65
C THR A 182 12.37 4.13 -0.44
N THR A 183 13.12 3.75 -1.48
CA THR A 183 14.06 2.61 -1.42
C THR A 183 15.17 2.83 -0.40
N ALA A 184 15.76 4.05 -0.35
CA ALA A 184 16.80 4.38 0.60
C ALA A 184 16.30 4.38 2.04
N ASN A 185 15.16 5.03 2.27
CA ASN A 185 14.48 5.02 3.56
C ASN A 185 14.21 3.58 4.04
N TYR A 186 13.64 2.74 3.15
CA TYR A 186 13.40 1.33 3.48
C TYR A 186 14.67 0.60 3.87
N ILE A 187 15.78 0.72 3.10
CA ILE A 187 17.02 0.00 3.39
C ILE A 187 17.58 0.43 4.74
N ILE A 188 17.57 1.72 5.05
CA ILE A 188 18.05 2.25 6.33
C ILE A 188 17.20 1.71 7.47
N MET A 189 15.89 1.91 7.41
CA MET A 189 14.99 1.51 8.49
C MET A 189 14.92 -0.01 8.68
N ALA A 190 14.88 -0.78 7.58
CA ALA A 190 14.90 -2.22 7.66
C ALA A 190 16.20 -2.77 8.25
N SER A 191 17.34 -2.13 8.00
CA SER A 191 18.62 -2.53 8.58
C SER A 191 18.72 -2.21 10.07
N LEU A 192 18.09 -1.12 10.52
CA LEU A 192 18.21 -0.63 11.89
C LEU A 192 17.10 -1.17 12.81
N THR A 193 15.88 -1.24 12.33
CA THR A 193 14.71 -1.48 13.20
C THR A 193 14.00 -2.81 12.95
N ALA A 194 14.08 -3.41 11.76
CA ALA A 194 13.41 -4.67 11.51
C ALA A 194 13.94 -5.83 12.39
N PRO A 195 15.26 -6.00 12.60
CA PRO A 195 15.76 -6.99 13.55
C PRO A 195 15.25 -6.76 14.98
N VAL A 196 15.24 -5.48 15.42
CA VAL A 196 14.80 -5.11 16.77
C VAL A 196 13.31 -5.43 16.98
N LEU A 197 12.48 -5.20 15.96
CA LEU A 197 11.05 -5.56 16.02
C LEU A 197 10.85 -7.07 16.18
N VAL A 198 11.65 -7.88 15.49
CA VAL A 198 11.60 -9.34 15.60
C VAL A 198 12.10 -9.81 16.96
N ASP A 199 13.24 -9.29 17.40
CA ASP A 199 13.89 -9.70 18.66
C ASP A 199 13.03 -9.34 19.88
N LEU A 200 12.48 -8.13 19.95
CA LEU A 200 11.60 -7.72 21.05
C LEU A 200 10.25 -8.42 21.06
N ALA A 201 9.77 -8.88 19.92
CA ALA A 201 8.56 -9.69 19.85
C ALA A 201 8.79 -11.14 20.34
N THR A 202 10.06 -11.59 20.32
CA THR A 202 10.40 -12.95 20.74
C THR A 202 10.18 -13.11 22.24
N GLY A 203 9.32 -14.06 22.61
CA GLY A 203 8.94 -14.30 24.01
C GLY A 203 7.82 -13.42 24.55
N MET A 204 7.28 -12.52 23.73
CA MET A 204 6.05 -11.81 24.10
C MET A 204 4.83 -12.70 23.84
N SER A 205 3.94 -12.77 24.82
CA SER A 205 2.67 -13.47 24.64
C SER A 205 1.50 -12.53 24.88
N VAL A 206 0.46 -12.71 24.06
CA VAL A 206 -0.84 -12.08 24.26
C VAL A 206 -1.87 -13.19 24.43
N HIS A 207 -2.62 -13.13 25.52
CA HIS A 207 -3.60 -14.16 25.89
C HIS A 207 -3.00 -15.58 25.93
N GLY A 208 -1.72 -15.71 26.35
CA GLY A 208 -1.04 -17.00 26.47
C GLY A 208 -0.55 -17.60 25.14
N VAL A 209 -0.63 -16.85 24.05
CA VAL A 209 -0.08 -17.24 22.73
C VAL A 209 1.09 -16.32 22.40
N ASP A 210 2.20 -16.89 22.00
CA ASP A 210 3.38 -16.15 21.61
C ASP A 210 3.12 -15.32 20.35
N ILE A 211 3.40 -14.02 20.42
CA ILE A 211 3.35 -13.14 19.28
C ILE A 211 4.68 -13.29 18.53
N ALA A 212 4.63 -13.84 17.33
CA ALA A 212 5.77 -13.85 16.44
C ALA A 212 5.62 -12.77 15.37
N ILE A 213 6.33 -11.64 15.51
CA ILE A 213 6.50 -10.73 14.40
C ILE A 213 7.43 -11.41 13.40
N THR A 214 6.89 -11.69 12.21
CA THR A 214 7.69 -12.30 11.16
C THR A 214 8.69 -11.30 10.60
N LEU A 215 9.87 -11.78 10.17
CA LEU A 215 10.86 -10.94 9.50
C LEU A 215 10.26 -10.23 8.27
N MET A 216 9.41 -10.93 7.51
CA MET A 216 8.65 -10.36 6.40
C MET A 216 7.77 -9.19 6.86
N GLY A 217 7.03 -9.37 7.96
CA GLY A 217 6.18 -8.32 8.54
C GLY A 217 6.98 -7.10 8.97
N ALA A 218 8.11 -7.29 9.66
CA ALA A 218 8.97 -6.19 10.09
C ALA A 218 9.54 -5.40 8.90
N HIS A 219 10.00 -6.08 7.84
CA HIS A 219 10.47 -5.43 6.62
C HIS A 219 9.36 -4.68 5.88
N LEU A 220 8.20 -5.30 5.69
CA LEU A 220 7.05 -4.66 5.05
C LEU A 220 6.54 -3.47 5.88
N PHE A 221 6.60 -3.54 7.20
CA PHE A 221 6.26 -2.42 8.07
C PHE A 221 7.13 -1.19 7.78
N CYS A 222 8.45 -1.36 7.75
CA CYS A 222 9.38 -0.29 7.39
C CYS A 222 9.12 0.27 5.98
N LEU A 223 8.82 -0.62 5.01
CA LEU A 223 8.50 -0.22 3.64
C LEU A 223 7.23 0.63 3.56
N TYR A 224 6.15 0.20 4.20
CA TYR A 224 4.87 0.92 4.17
C TYR A 224 4.98 2.33 4.74
N PHE A 225 5.63 2.50 5.88
CA PHE A 225 5.87 3.82 6.46
C PHE A 225 6.80 4.67 5.60
N GLY A 226 7.77 4.04 4.93
CA GLY A 226 8.64 4.72 3.95
C GLY A 226 7.87 5.25 2.74
N VAL A 227 6.95 4.45 2.19
CA VAL A 227 6.10 4.85 1.05
C VAL A 227 5.17 6.01 1.42
N MET A 228 4.60 5.99 2.61
CA MET A 228 3.70 7.05 3.07
C MET A 228 4.36 8.42 3.19
N ALA A 229 5.65 8.45 3.44
CA ALA A 229 6.41 9.70 3.51
C ALA A 229 6.35 10.49 2.20
N ASP A 230 6.20 9.83 1.04
CA ASP A 230 6.05 10.49 -0.27
C ASP A 230 4.75 11.30 -0.41
N ALA A 231 3.73 11.02 0.38
CA ALA A 231 2.49 11.78 0.43
C ALA A 231 2.47 12.82 1.58
N THR A 232 3.46 12.75 2.50
CA THR A 232 3.46 13.55 3.74
C THR A 232 4.04 14.95 3.50
N PRO A 233 3.35 16.04 3.89
CA PRO A 233 3.91 17.37 3.86
C PRO A 233 5.13 17.50 4.81
N PRO A 234 6.10 18.37 4.50
CA PRO A 234 6.11 19.39 3.44
C PRO A 234 6.66 18.90 2.08
N VAL A 235 7.26 17.71 2.01
CA VAL A 235 7.96 17.24 0.81
C VAL A 235 7.03 16.58 -0.21
N GLY A 236 6.11 15.74 0.21
CA GLY A 236 5.01 15.11 -0.52
C GLY A 236 5.04 15.14 -2.06
N LEU A 237 6.02 14.47 -2.69
CA LEU A 237 6.19 14.53 -4.16
C LEU A 237 4.94 14.07 -4.92
N ALA A 238 4.24 13.06 -4.42
CA ALA A 238 2.99 12.58 -4.98
C ALA A 238 1.88 13.65 -4.92
N ALA A 239 1.84 14.41 -3.81
CA ALA A 239 0.88 15.50 -3.63
C ALA A 239 1.13 16.66 -4.60
N TYR A 240 2.39 16.99 -4.89
CA TYR A 240 2.74 18.01 -5.90
C TYR A 240 2.29 17.58 -7.29
N ALA A 241 2.50 16.32 -7.66
CA ALA A 241 2.02 15.79 -8.94
C ALA A 241 0.48 15.85 -9.04
N GLY A 242 -0.23 15.43 -8.00
CA GLY A 242 -1.69 15.52 -7.91
C GLY A 242 -2.20 16.97 -7.99
N ALA A 243 -1.53 17.90 -7.30
CA ALA A 243 -1.85 19.31 -7.31
C ALA A 243 -1.70 19.96 -8.70
N ALA A 244 -0.68 19.57 -9.45
CA ALA A 244 -0.46 20.02 -10.82
C ALA A 244 -1.63 19.58 -11.75
N ILE A 245 -2.15 18.36 -11.57
CA ILE A 245 -3.31 17.85 -12.33
C ILE A 245 -4.58 18.59 -11.90
N ALA A 246 -4.80 18.74 -10.59
CA ALA A 246 -5.99 19.39 -10.04
C ALA A 246 -5.96 20.91 -10.15
N ARG A 247 -4.81 21.51 -10.48
CA ARG A 247 -4.57 22.97 -10.55
C ARG A 247 -4.90 23.69 -9.25
N VAL A 248 -4.50 23.12 -8.13
CA VAL A 248 -4.68 23.66 -6.77
C VAL A 248 -3.34 23.73 -6.05
N GLU A 249 -3.33 24.38 -4.89
CA GLU A 249 -2.13 24.56 -4.08
C GLU A 249 -1.58 23.20 -3.58
N PRO A 250 -0.29 22.87 -3.82
CA PRO A 250 0.29 21.58 -3.47
C PRO A 250 0.22 21.23 -1.98
N ILE A 251 0.42 22.21 -1.10
CA ILE A 251 0.40 21.99 0.35
C ILE A 251 -0.99 21.53 0.83
N ARG A 252 -2.05 22.09 0.26
CA ARG A 252 -3.44 21.66 0.57
C ARG A 252 -3.68 20.22 0.12
N VAL A 253 -3.21 19.87 -1.08
CA VAL A 253 -3.30 18.47 -1.58
C VAL A 253 -2.50 17.54 -0.69
N GLY A 254 -1.30 17.95 -0.26
CA GLY A 254 -0.45 17.19 0.65
C GLY A 254 -1.12 16.91 1.99
N TRP A 255 -1.72 17.92 2.62
CA TRP A 255 -2.46 17.73 3.88
C TRP A 255 -3.66 16.80 3.69
N GLN A 256 -4.40 16.93 2.59
CA GLN A 256 -5.53 16.05 2.31
C GLN A 256 -5.08 14.60 2.05
N ALA A 257 -4.00 14.43 1.27
CA ALA A 257 -3.39 13.13 1.04
C ALA A 257 -2.93 12.48 2.35
N PHE A 258 -2.22 13.22 3.19
CA PHE A 258 -1.77 12.74 4.49
C PHE A 258 -2.93 12.31 5.40
N ILE A 259 -4.01 13.11 5.47
CA ILE A 259 -5.21 12.76 6.24
C ILE A 259 -5.84 11.47 5.70
N TYR A 260 -5.82 11.24 4.40
CA TYR A 260 -6.33 9.99 3.81
C TYR A 260 -5.39 8.83 4.08
N ASP A 261 -4.09 9.02 3.95
CA ASP A 261 -3.09 7.98 4.13
C ASP A 261 -2.89 7.56 5.59
N ILE A 262 -3.08 8.46 6.56
CA ILE A 262 -2.95 8.13 7.98
C ILE A 262 -3.89 6.97 8.40
N ARG A 263 -4.99 6.78 7.69
CA ARG A 263 -5.93 5.67 7.93
C ARG A 263 -5.36 4.34 7.44
N THR A 264 -4.53 4.37 6.42
CA THR A 264 -3.88 3.17 5.91
C THR A 264 -2.75 2.68 6.82
N LEU A 265 -2.29 3.52 7.78
CA LEU A 265 -1.30 3.16 8.82
C LEU A 265 -1.72 1.97 9.69
N ILE A 266 -3.01 1.70 9.79
CA ILE A 266 -3.49 0.55 10.55
C ILE A 266 -3.05 -0.77 9.92
N ILE A 267 -2.87 -0.82 8.59
CA ILE A 267 -2.54 -2.04 7.86
C ILE A 267 -1.16 -2.59 8.24
N PRO A 268 -0.06 -1.79 8.21
CA PRO A 268 1.23 -2.27 8.63
C PRO A 268 1.26 -2.68 10.11
N VAL A 269 0.51 -2.01 10.96
CA VAL A 269 0.37 -2.45 12.36
C VAL A 269 -0.44 -3.75 12.44
N ALA A 270 -1.51 -3.88 11.62
CA ALA A 270 -2.34 -5.08 11.63
C ALA A 270 -1.55 -6.34 11.24
N PHE A 271 -0.75 -6.31 10.19
CA PHE A 271 -0.03 -7.51 9.78
C PHE A 271 1.17 -7.84 10.69
N LEU A 272 1.65 -6.92 11.52
CA LEU A 272 2.62 -7.28 12.57
C LEU A 272 2.01 -8.24 13.61
N PHE A 273 0.74 -8.04 13.96
CA PHE A 273 0.03 -8.85 14.96
C PHE A 273 -0.88 -9.91 14.34
N ASN A 274 -1.09 -9.88 13.04
CA ASN A 274 -1.91 -10.81 12.28
C ASN A 274 -1.16 -11.23 11.01
N ALA A 275 -0.24 -12.19 11.15
CA ALA A 275 0.59 -12.66 10.06
C ALA A 275 -0.21 -13.36 8.93
N ASP A 276 -1.46 -13.76 9.18
CA ASP A 276 -2.36 -14.29 8.16
C ASP A 276 -2.57 -13.29 7.01
N LEU A 277 -2.52 -11.97 7.31
CA LEU A 277 -2.63 -10.91 6.29
C LEU A 277 -1.48 -10.90 5.29
N LEU A 278 -0.34 -11.48 5.65
CA LEU A 278 0.82 -11.68 4.78
C LEU A 278 0.78 -13.04 4.07
N LEU A 279 -0.35 -13.74 4.11
CA LEU A 279 -0.53 -15.10 3.59
C LEU A 279 0.43 -16.12 4.23
N ASN A 280 0.91 -15.84 5.44
CA ASN A 280 1.79 -16.74 6.16
C ASN A 280 0.99 -17.94 6.68
N GLY A 281 1.34 -19.15 6.21
CA GLY A 281 0.61 -20.38 6.57
C GLY A 281 -0.77 -20.50 5.92
N ILE A 282 -1.06 -19.74 4.87
CA ILE A 282 -2.31 -19.79 4.11
C ILE A 282 -2.07 -20.40 2.74
N ASP A 283 -2.43 -21.67 2.59
CA ASP A 283 -2.26 -22.42 1.34
C ASP A 283 -3.51 -22.42 0.46
N SER A 284 -4.66 -22.00 1.01
CA SER A 284 -5.95 -22.01 0.33
C SER A 284 -6.29 -20.66 -0.29
N TRP A 285 -6.56 -20.65 -1.60
CA TRP A 285 -7.06 -19.46 -2.31
C TRP A 285 -8.37 -18.91 -1.72
N ILE A 286 -9.24 -19.80 -1.21
CA ILE A 286 -10.51 -19.42 -0.57
C ILE A 286 -10.22 -18.66 0.72
N ALA A 287 -9.29 -19.15 1.54
CA ALA A 287 -8.89 -18.46 2.77
C ALA A 287 -8.22 -17.11 2.47
N GLY A 288 -7.36 -17.05 1.44
CA GLY A 288 -6.75 -15.80 1.00
C GLY A 288 -7.78 -14.76 0.53
N PHE A 289 -8.77 -15.19 -0.27
CA PHE A 289 -9.86 -14.31 -0.69
C PHE A 289 -10.75 -13.86 0.48
N PHE A 290 -11.02 -14.76 1.42
CA PHE A 290 -11.75 -14.43 2.63
C PHE A 290 -11.01 -13.36 3.46
N LEU A 291 -9.71 -13.55 3.69
CA LEU A 291 -8.86 -12.56 4.39
C LEU A 291 -8.86 -11.21 3.68
N PHE A 292 -8.71 -11.21 2.36
CA PHE A 292 -8.80 -10.00 1.56
C PHE A 292 -10.14 -9.28 1.75
N ALA A 293 -11.26 -10.01 1.68
CA ALA A 293 -12.58 -9.44 1.85
C ALA A 293 -12.76 -8.86 3.27
N MET A 294 -12.36 -9.61 4.30
CA MET A 294 -12.49 -9.17 5.69
C MET A 294 -11.61 -7.95 5.99
N THR A 295 -10.38 -7.96 5.51
CA THR A 295 -9.46 -6.81 5.67
C THR A 295 -10.00 -5.57 4.96
N SER A 296 -10.51 -5.73 3.75
CA SER A 296 -11.13 -4.63 2.99
C SER A 296 -12.35 -4.05 3.70
N LEU A 297 -13.22 -4.90 4.24
CA LEU A 297 -14.37 -4.47 5.03
C LEU A 297 -13.95 -3.80 6.35
N GLY A 298 -12.91 -4.30 7.00
CA GLY A 298 -12.29 -3.68 8.16
C GLY A 298 -11.78 -2.27 7.87
N MET A 299 -11.10 -2.08 6.72
CA MET A 299 -10.66 -0.76 6.24
C MET A 299 -11.84 0.16 5.91
N MET A 300 -12.87 -0.34 5.25
CA MET A 300 -14.08 0.44 4.98
C MET A 300 -14.77 0.87 6.27
N SER A 301 -14.84 0.00 7.27
CA SER A 301 -15.40 0.29 8.59
C SER A 301 -14.61 1.38 9.32
N LEU A 302 -13.26 1.26 9.36
CA LEU A 302 -12.37 2.27 9.94
C LEU A 302 -12.56 3.62 9.27
N THR A 303 -12.50 3.63 7.96
CA THR A 303 -12.65 4.83 7.14
C THR A 303 -14.00 5.52 7.40
N SER A 304 -15.09 4.75 7.44
CA SER A 304 -16.43 5.28 7.72
C SER A 304 -16.52 5.88 9.13
N ALA A 305 -15.90 5.25 10.11
CA ALA A 305 -15.85 5.77 11.47
C ALA A 305 -15.07 7.08 11.56
N LEU A 306 -13.92 7.18 10.89
CA LEU A 306 -13.07 8.38 10.91
C LEU A 306 -13.69 9.53 10.11
N GLU A 307 -14.27 9.23 8.94
CA GLU A 307 -14.97 10.22 8.11
C GLU A 307 -16.30 10.65 8.71
N GLY A 308 -16.87 9.89 9.66
CA GLY A 308 -18.18 10.19 10.21
C GLY A 308 -19.31 9.98 9.21
N TRP A 309 -19.09 9.12 8.21
CA TRP A 309 -20.06 8.80 7.15
C TRP A 309 -19.94 7.33 6.73
N PHE A 310 -21.06 6.66 6.62
CA PHE A 310 -21.12 5.30 6.08
C PHE A 310 -22.12 5.26 4.92
N ILE A 311 -23.41 5.07 5.15
CA ILE A 311 -24.49 5.36 4.19
C ILE A 311 -24.97 6.80 4.39
N ARG A 312 -24.84 7.31 5.63
CA ARG A 312 -25.21 8.65 6.10
C ARG A 312 -24.21 9.12 7.15
N GLU A 313 -24.47 10.30 7.72
CA GLU A 313 -23.77 10.78 8.89
C GLU A 313 -23.85 9.77 10.03
N VAL A 314 -22.68 9.45 10.54
CA VAL A 314 -22.47 8.47 11.62
C VAL A 314 -22.54 9.18 12.96
N ASN A 315 -23.43 8.72 13.84
CA ASN A 315 -23.47 9.23 15.21
C ASN A 315 -22.34 8.60 16.07
N LEU A 316 -22.18 9.09 17.31
CA LEU A 316 -21.10 8.64 18.18
C LEU A 316 -21.15 7.12 18.48
N VAL A 317 -22.35 6.56 18.67
CA VAL A 317 -22.55 5.13 18.96
C VAL A 317 -22.18 4.30 17.73
N GLU A 318 -22.69 4.66 16.55
CA GLU A 318 -22.35 4.00 15.29
C GLU A 318 -20.85 4.08 15.01
N ARG A 319 -20.20 5.22 15.32
CA ARG A 319 -18.75 5.42 15.19
C ARG A 319 -17.98 4.42 16.04
N VAL A 320 -18.35 4.27 17.31
CA VAL A 320 -17.70 3.30 18.21
C VAL A 320 -17.90 1.87 17.70
N ILE A 321 -19.11 1.52 17.25
CA ILE A 321 -19.38 0.17 16.71
C ILE A 321 -18.53 -0.09 15.45
N LEU A 322 -18.41 0.88 14.55
CA LEU A 322 -17.57 0.76 13.36
C LEU A 322 -16.07 0.64 13.70
N LEU A 323 -15.59 1.37 14.70
CA LEU A 323 -14.22 1.22 15.20
C LEU A 323 -13.99 -0.18 15.80
N CYS A 324 -14.92 -0.68 16.58
CA CYS A 324 -14.86 -2.04 17.13
C CYS A 324 -14.89 -3.09 16.01
N ALA A 325 -15.76 -2.93 15.01
CA ALA A 325 -15.81 -3.82 13.85
C ALA A 325 -14.48 -3.86 13.11
N SER A 326 -13.88 -2.69 12.86
CA SER A 326 -12.55 -2.60 12.24
C SER A 326 -11.48 -3.26 13.09
N ALA A 327 -11.43 -2.98 14.38
CA ALA A 327 -10.43 -3.55 15.29
C ALA A 327 -10.51 -5.09 15.32
N VAL A 328 -11.71 -5.66 15.39
CA VAL A 328 -11.91 -7.12 15.40
C VAL A 328 -11.54 -7.73 14.05
N MET A 329 -11.78 -7.05 12.92
CA MET A 329 -11.43 -7.54 11.59
C MET A 329 -9.93 -7.43 11.29
N MET A 330 -9.25 -6.38 11.81
CA MET A 330 -7.82 -6.18 11.59
C MET A 330 -6.96 -7.01 12.56
N PHE A 331 -7.42 -7.14 13.79
CA PHE A 331 -6.71 -7.80 14.89
C PHE A 331 -7.57 -8.90 15.52
N PRO A 332 -8.02 -9.92 14.75
CA PRO A 332 -9.02 -10.88 15.23
C PRO A 332 -8.58 -11.57 16.53
N PHE A 333 -7.34 -12.05 16.60
CA PHE A 333 -6.83 -12.71 17.79
C PHE A 333 -6.56 -11.74 18.95
N LEU A 334 -6.01 -10.56 18.69
CA LEU A 334 -5.70 -9.58 19.74
C LEU A 334 -6.97 -9.16 20.50
N VAL A 335 -8.10 -9.10 19.83
CA VAL A 335 -9.39 -8.70 20.42
C VAL A 335 -10.14 -9.91 20.99
N THR A 336 -10.19 -11.03 20.28
CA THR A 336 -10.98 -12.20 20.69
C THR A 336 -10.23 -13.19 21.55
N GLY A 337 -8.90 -13.14 21.60
CA GLY A 337 -8.05 -14.10 22.32
C GLY A 337 -8.24 -14.11 23.84
N ALA A 338 -8.84 -13.04 24.40
CA ALA A 338 -9.25 -13.03 25.80
C ALA A 338 -10.39 -14.03 26.12
N PHE A 339 -11.16 -14.41 25.09
CA PHE A 339 -12.37 -15.24 25.25
C PHE A 339 -12.33 -16.52 24.40
N LEU A 340 -11.51 -16.57 23.35
CA LEU A 340 -11.45 -17.65 22.39
C LEU A 340 -9.99 -18.14 22.20
N PRO A 341 -9.78 -19.45 22.05
CA PRO A 341 -8.46 -20.01 21.72
C PRO A 341 -8.01 -19.57 20.33
N TYR A 342 -6.69 -19.65 20.06
CA TYR A 342 -6.07 -19.18 18.84
C TYR A 342 -6.65 -19.82 17.56
N GLU A 343 -7.00 -21.11 17.62
CA GLU A 343 -7.60 -21.84 16.50
C GLU A 343 -8.97 -21.27 16.11
N MET A 344 -9.65 -20.63 17.06
CA MET A 344 -10.95 -19.99 16.84
C MET A 344 -10.86 -18.51 16.46
N ARG A 345 -9.67 -17.96 16.17
CA ARG A 345 -9.50 -16.54 15.80
C ARG A 345 -10.35 -16.10 14.60
N TRP A 346 -10.68 -17.04 13.73
CA TRP A 346 -11.55 -16.81 12.57
C TRP A 346 -12.96 -16.33 12.93
N TRP A 347 -13.45 -16.68 14.12
CA TRP A 347 -14.73 -16.18 14.64
C TRP A 347 -14.72 -14.66 14.87
N GLY A 348 -13.55 -14.06 15.07
CA GLY A 348 -13.40 -12.62 15.15
C GLY A 348 -13.95 -11.92 13.90
N TYR A 349 -13.71 -12.47 12.72
CA TYR A 349 -14.23 -11.92 11.47
C TYR A 349 -15.76 -11.95 11.41
N THR A 350 -16.40 -13.01 11.93
CA THR A 350 -17.86 -13.09 11.95
C THR A 350 -18.46 -12.06 12.90
N VAL A 351 -17.83 -11.81 14.05
CA VAL A 351 -18.22 -10.75 14.98
C VAL A 351 -18.09 -9.37 14.33
N GLY A 352 -16.96 -9.11 13.65
CA GLY A 352 -16.75 -7.86 12.92
C GLY A 352 -17.81 -7.64 11.84
N LEU A 353 -18.14 -8.67 11.06
CA LEU A 353 -19.23 -8.63 10.07
C LEU A 353 -20.58 -8.34 10.70
N ALA A 354 -20.90 -8.98 11.82
CA ALA A 354 -22.14 -8.74 12.53
C ALA A 354 -22.27 -7.30 13.02
N LEU A 355 -21.19 -6.72 13.56
CA LEU A 355 -21.15 -5.32 13.99
C LEU A 355 -21.33 -4.36 12.80
N LEU A 356 -20.66 -4.63 11.68
CA LEU A 356 -20.81 -3.83 10.46
C LEU A 356 -22.23 -3.91 9.90
N ALA A 357 -22.79 -5.12 9.83
CA ALA A 357 -24.16 -5.35 9.40
C ALA A 357 -25.18 -4.66 10.31
N LEU A 358 -24.94 -4.65 11.62
CA LEU A 358 -25.78 -3.96 12.59
C LEU A 358 -25.87 -2.45 12.28
N VAL A 359 -24.74 -1.80 12.05
CA VAL A 359 -24.72 -0.36 11.70
C VAL A 359 -25.39 -0.14 10.35
N TYR A 360 -25.14 -1.01 9.35
CA TYR A 360 -25.79 -0.93 8.05
C TYR A 360 -27.32 -1.00 8.15
N LEU A 361 -27.85 -1.99 8.88
CA LEU A 361 -29.28 -2.17 9.07
C LEU A 361 -29.88 -1.01 9.86
N TRP A 362 -29.21 -0.56 10.90
CA TRP A 362 -29.66 0.59 11.72
C TRP A 362 -29.78 1.86 10.88
N GLN A 363 -28.76 2.19 10.09
CA GLN A 363 -28.81 3.37 9.23
C GLN A 363 -29.88 3.22 8.13
N ARG A 364 -30.09 2.01 7.61
CA ARG A 364 -31.14 1.75 6.60
C ARG A 364 -32.55 1.88 7.17
N MET A 365 -32.80 1.42 8.40
CA MET A 365 -34.09 1.60 9.07
C MET A 365 -34.40 3.08 9.31
N ARG A 366 -33.46 3.85 9.83
CA ARG A 366 -33.58 5.30 9.99
C ARG A 366 -33.81 6.04 8.68
N TYR A 367 -33.44 5.44 7.54
CA TYR A 367 -33.71 6.00 6.21
C TYR A 367 -35.19 5.90 5.83
N HIS A 368 -35.85 4.81 6.18
CA HIS A 368 -37.27 4.66 5.90
C HIS A 368 -38.15 5.59 6.76
N GLU A 369 -37.76 5.83 8.01
CA GLU A 369 -38.51 6.73 8.92
C GLU A 369 -38.47 8.21 8.50
N THR A 370 -37.46 8.65 7.75
CA THR A 370 -37.35 10.05 7.28
C THR A 370 -38.03 10.29 5.93
N LEU A 371 -38.60 9.27 5.30
CA LEU A 371 -39.35 9.37 4.05
C LEU A 371 -40.85 9.35 4.26
N PHE A 372 -41.35 9.18 5.51
CA PHE A 372 -42.71 9.32 5.97
C PHE A 372 -42.80 10.47 6.98
#